data_f13a3f220c28d3b3d761be17400a8548
#
_entry.id   f13a3f220c28d3b3d761be17400a8548
#
_cell.length_a   1.000
_cell.length_b   1.000
_cell.length_c   1.000
_cell.angle_alpha   90.00
_cell.angle_beta   90.00
_cell.angle_gamma   90.00
#
_symmetry.space_group_name_H-M   'P 1'
#
loop_
_entity.id
_entity.type
_entity.pdbx_description
1 polymer ?
#
loop_
_entity_poly.entity_id
_entity_poly.type
_entity_poly.pdbx_seq_one_letter_code
_entity_poly.pdbx_strand_id
1 'polypeptide(L)'
;MTVNNTEINGFTIDQFNQYDLAVGKKEGACPLCSADRKPENRKAKCAMYDWERGLGTCMNCDEVFQLHTFKRKGEANKVYAKPEWKNNVMLSDNAVKWFEARGISQRTLIKMKISEALEWMPQTSQQENTIQFNYFINNELINVKYRDGRKNFKLVKDAEKVFYNLDSTVGHDYVVIVEGEIDVLSFVDAKVDSVVSVPNGATLNRLNLDYLDNCIEYFEDKKKIIIAVDGDEAGQNLQQELIRRFGAEVCYTVSFGDFKDANEYLMAHGSVMLKRLVDTASPVPLENVVTLKDVNDELQEFIHEGFKPGYQIGLDNFDSIFSTYTGQFITVTGVPSSGKSDFVDRMVVGYQMKYGWKTAFASPENKPTFLHTHKLIRKIGGWMPTKEDIGTDKWDKVTEIVDSNFYFIENERYDLDSVLAKGAELVKRKGIKCLVIDPYNKVKMNGSSAMSIPDATMEYLTRIEAFAKKYDVLVIVVAHPTKMYKKDDGTMDEPTMYSIKGGGEWYDASYHGLLVHRDYNNKTVKVKVLKVKFQNLGENQAEAHFKWDHVSGNYIPHEQLKVNEMPWES
;
A
#
# COMPACT_ATOMS: atom_id res chain seq x y z
N MET A 1 30.22 -12.98 6.26
CA MET A 1 28.91 -13.34 5.71
C MET A 1 28.87 -14.85 5.63
N THR A 2 28.14 -15.53 6.50
CA THR A 2 27.92 -16.97 6.47
C THR A 2 26.83 -17.23 5.42
N VAL A 3 27.22 -17.75 4.28
CA VAL A 3 26.29 -18.21 3.25
C VAL A 3 25.79 -19.58 3.69
N ASN A 4 24.53 -19.66 4.14
CA ASN A 4 23.88 -20.93 4.41
C ASN A 4 23.71 -21.71 3.09
N ASN A 5 23.72 -23.05 3.14
CA ASN A 5 23.54 -24.02 2.04
C ASN A 5 22.22 -23.75 1.25
N THR A 6 22.19 -22.73 0.43
CA THR A 6 21.06 -22.39 -0.43
C THR A 6 21.45 -22.66 -1.87
N GLU A 7 20.56 -23.32 -2.60
CA GLU A 7 20.67 -23.42 -4.06
C GLU A 7 20.45 -22.04 -4.69
N ILE A 8 21.30 -21.67 -5.61
CA ILE A 8 21.19 -20.44 -6.39
C ILE A 8 20.97 -20.85 -7.84
N ASN A 9 19.83 -20.55 -8.43
CA ASN A 9 19.40 -21.01 -9.76
C ASN A 9 19.58 -22.53 -10.01
N GLY A 10 19.29 -23.36 -9.00
CA GLY A 10 19.43 -24.81 -9.08
C GLY A 10 20.87 -25.33 -8.87
N PHE A 11 21.80 -24.47 -8.47
CA PHE A 11 23.19 -24.86 -8.16
C PHE A 11 23.46 -24.74 -6.66
N THR A 12 24.08 -25.77 -6.10
CA THR A 12 24.59 -25.69 -4.71
C THR A 12 25.86 -24.86 -4.63
N ILE A 13 26.20 -24.31 -3.48
CA ILE A 13 27.45 -23.57 -3.26
C ILE A 13 28.67 -24.41 -3.59
N ASP A 14 28.64 -25.72 -3.35
CA ASP A 14 29.73 -26.63 -3.72
C ASP A 14 29.89 -26.74 -5.23
N GLN A 15 28.80 -26.75 -6.01
CA GLN A 15 28.84 -26.70 -7.47
C GLN A 15 29.42 -25.37 -7.97
N PHE A 16 29.09 -24.23 -7.32
CA PHE A 16 29.70 -22.95 -7.59
C PHE A 16 31.21 -22.97 -7.31
N ASN A 17 31.66 -23.61 -6.23
CA ASN A 17 33.08 -23.73 -5.89
C ASN A 17 33.88 -24.56 -6.93
N GLN A 18 33.25 -25.54 -7.60
CA GLN A 18 33.88 -26.28 -8.71
C GLN A 18 34.30 -25.39 -9.88
N TYR A 19 33.61 -24.26 -10.07
CA TYR A 19 33.89 -23.29 -11.13
C TYR A 19 34.72 -22.09 -10.65
N ASP A 20 35.33 -22.19 -9.47
CA ASP A 20 36.15 -21.12 -8.87
C ASP A 20 35.40 -19.84 -8.54
N LEU A 21 34.12 -20.00 -8.14
CA LEU A 21 33.22 -18.91 -7.73
C LEU A 21 33.39 -18.56 -6.24
N ALA A 22 34.55 -18.12 -5.84
CA ALA A 22 34.76 -17.70 -4.45
C ALA A 22 34.00 -16.40 -4.16
N VAL A 23 33.33 -16.33 -2.99
CA VAL A 23 32.63 -15.13 -2.52
C VAL A 23 33.61 -13.95 -2.49
N GLY A 24 33.22 -12.83 -3.12
CA GLY A 24 34.02 -11.61 -3.20
C GLY A 24 34.92 -11.48 -4.43
N LYS A 25 35.06 -12.50 -5.27
CA LYS A 25 35.73 -12.34 -6.57
C LYS A 25 34.84 -11.54 -7.53
N LYS A 26 35.46 -10.72 -8.39
CA LYS A 26 34.76 -9.91 -9.39
C LYS A 26 34.45 -10.65 -10.68
N GLU A 27 35.13 -11.77 -10.93
CA GLU A 27 35.01 -12.55 -12.18
C GLU A 27 35.31 -14.03 -11.93
N GLY A 28 34.75 -14.89 -12.76
CA GLY A 28 34.96 -16.34 -12.72
C GLY A 28 34.29 -17.08 -13.85
N ALA A 29 34.13 -18.40 -13.68
CA ALA A 29 33.45 -19.24 -14.64
C ALA A 29 31.93 -19.08 -14.51
N CYS A 30 31.20 -19.18 -15.60
CA CYS A 30 29.75 -19.13 -15.59
C CYS A 30 29.13 -20.45 -15.08
N PRO A 31 28.26 -20.47 -14.08
CA PRO A 31 27.62 -21.70 -13.62
C PRO A 31 26.65 -22.30 -14.65
N LEU A 32 26.10 -21.48 -15.55
CA LEU A 32 25.12 -21.91 -16.53
C LEU A 32 25.73 -22.59 -17.76
N CYS A 33 26.90 -22.10 -18.27
CA CYS A 33 27.46 -22.62 -19.49
C CYS A 33 28.82 -23.31 -19.36
N SER A 34 29.47 -23.26 -18.21
CA SER A 34 30.81 -23.83 -18.04
C SER A 34 30.85 -25.36 -18.09
N ALA A 35 29.76 -26.02 -17.65
CA ALA A 35 29.66 -27.47 -17.68
C ALA A 35 29.66 -28.03 -19.13
N ASP A 36 29.06 -27.31 -20.07
CA ASP A 36 28.90 -27.72 -21.47
C ASP A 36 30.13 -27.40 -22.37
N ARG A 37 31.16 -26.79 -21.76
CA ARG A 37 32.39 -26.46 -22.49
C ARG A 37 33.37 -27.61 -22.51
N LYS A 38 34.29 -27.52 -23.48
CA LYS A 38 35.45 -28.43 -23.52
C LYS A 38 36.18 -28.41 -22.17
N PRO A 39 36.74 -29.56 -21.71
CA PRO A 39 37.35 -29.66 -20.39
C PRO A 39 38.38 -28.59 -20.06
N GLU A 40 39.20 -28.18 -21.05
CA GLU A 40 40.21 -27.12 -20.91
C GLU A 40 39.60 -25.73 -20.66
N ASN A 41 38.34 -25.46 -21.04
CA ASN A 41 37.69 -24.18 -20.97
C ASN A 41 36.61 -24.07 -19.85
N ARG A 42 36.38 -25.12 -19.08
CA ARG A 42 35.36 -25.14 -18.02
C ARG A 42 35.62 -24.15 -16.89
N LYS A 43 36.88 -23.80 -16.64
CA LYS A 43 37.31 -22.85 -15.62
C LYS A 43 37.63 -21.46 -16.17
N ALA A 44 37.35 -21.21 -17.45
CA ALA A 44 37.63 -19.92 -18.09
C ALA A 44 36.73 -18.82 -17.41
N LYS A 45 37.35 -17.69 -17.11
CA LYS A 45 36.69 -16.53 -16.53
C LYS A 45 35.83 -15.81 -17.57
N CYS A 46 34.59 -16.18 -17.69
CA CYS A 46 33.66 -15.65 -18.69
C CYS A 46 32.48 -14.92 -18.07
N ALA A 47 32.40 -14.85 -16.75
CA ALA A 47 31.34 -14.18 -16.05
C ALA A 47 31.87 -13.12 -15.10
N MET A 48 31.20 -11.97 -15.08
CA MET A 48 31.39 -10.87 -14.13
C MET A 48 30.40 -11.03 -12.99
N TYR A 49 30.84 -10.79 -11.75
CA TYR A 49 30.04 -10.93 -10.53
C TYR A 49 29.88 -9.60 -9.82
N ASP A 50 28.65 -9.20 -9.62
CA ASP A 50 28.26 -8.08 -8.76
C ASP A 50 27.66 -8.63 -7.46
N TRP A 51 28.50 -8.76 -6.45
CA TRP A 51 28.11 -9.29 -5.14
C TRP A 51 27.22 -8.33 -4.34
N GLU A 52 27.25 -7.04 -4.68
CA GLU A 52 26.38 -6.05 -4.05
C GLU A 52 24.96 -6.19 -4.57
N ARG A 53 24.80 -6.42 -5.87
CA ARG A 53 23.50 -6.68 -6.50
C ARG A 53 23.09 -8.15 -6.47
N GLY A 54 23.99 -9.05 -6.06
CA GLY A 54 23.73 -10.48 -6.04
C GLY A 54 23.54 -11.10 -7.40
N LEU A 55 24.10 -10.49 -8.46
CA LEU A 55 23.94 -10.91 -9.84
C LEU A 55 25.27 -11.21 -10.50
N GLY A 56 25.30 -12.23 -11.36
CA GLY A 56 26.39 -12.52 -12.28
C GLY A 56 25.92 -12.43 -13.72
N THR A 57 26.75 -11.89 -14.61
CA THR A 57 26.48 -11.79 -16.05
C THR A 57 27.58 -12.51 -16.82
N CYS A 58 27.21 -13.42 -17.69
CA CYS A 58 28.16 -14.18 -18.52
C CYS A 58 28.35 -13.53 -19.89
N MET A 59 29.60 -13.23 -20.24
CA MET A 59 29.98 -12.66 -21.54
C MET A 59 30.02 -13.71 -22.67
N ASN A 60 29.77 -14.99 -22.37
CA ASN A 60 29.81 -16.06 -23.36
C ASN A 60 28.44 -16.63 -23.72
N CYS A 61 27.51 -16.69 -22.81
CA CYS A 61 26.13 -17.12 -23.08
C CYS A 61 25.11 -15.97 -22.93
N ASP A 62 25.57 -14.76 -22.60
CA ASP A 62 24.80 -13.53 -22.40
C ASP A 62 23.69 -13.65 -21.33
N GLU A 63 23.78 -14.69 -20.48
CA GLU A 63 22.80 -14.95 -19.43
C GLU A 63 23.17 -14.26 -18.11
N VAL A 64 22.14 -13.82 -17.39
CA VAL A 64 22.24 -13.27 -16.04
C VAL A 64 21.81 -14.33 -15.05
N PHE A 65 22.58 -14.54 -13.98
CA PHE A 65 22.30 -15.52 -12.95
C PHE A 65 22.44 -14.91 -11.55
N GLN A 66 21.73 -15.48 -10.60
CA GLN A 66 21.70 -14.99 -9.23
C GLN A 66 22.86 -15.59 -8.41
N LEU A 67 23.63 -14.73 -7.73
CA LEU A 67 24.75 -15.12 -6.87
C LEU A 67 24.33 -15.40 -5.43
N HIS A 68 23.32 -14.70 -4.94
CA HIS A 68 22.67 -14.89 -3.65
C HIS A 68 21.31 -14.23 -3.62
N THR A 69 20.42 -14.73 -2.79
CA THR A 69 19.15 -14.06 -2.52
C THR A 69 19.38 -12.81 -1.69
N PHE A 70 18.82 -11.68 -2.11
CA PHE A 70 18.88 -10.45 -1.33
C PHE A 70 18.11 -10.61 -0.03
N LYS A 71 18.80 -10.49 1.12
CA LYS A 71 18.16 -9.97 2.32
C LYS A 71 18.11 -8.46 2.18
N ARG A 72 16.93 -7.87 2.06
CA ARG A 72 16.75 -6.41 1.99
C ARG A 72 17.43 -5.76 3.19
N LYS A 73 18.39 -4.87 2.93
CA LYS A 73 18.93 -3.96 3.95
C LYS A 73 17.79 -3.01 4.32
N GLY A 74 17.25 -3.17 5.53
CA GLY A 74 16.30 -2.19 6.09
C GLY A 74 15.01 -2.76 6.68
N GLU A 75 14.67 -4.04 6.45
CA GLU A 75 13.64 -4.66 7.30
C GLU A 75 14.34 -5.08 8.60
N ALA A 76 14.10 -4.36 9.68
CA ALA A 76 14.33 -4.90 11.01
C ALA A 76 13.69 -6.29 11.01
N ASN A 77 14.46 -7.33 11.33
CA ASN A 77 13.94 -8.69 11.41
C ASN A 77 12.80 -8.67 12.44
N LYS A 78 11.57 -8.51 11.98
CA LYS A 78 10.40 -8.78 12.82
C LYS A 78 10.55 -10.25 13.19
N VAL A 79 10.89 -10.53 14.42
CA VAL A 79 10.95 -11.89 14.94
C VAL A 79 9.51 -12.30 15.19
N TYR A 80 8.94 -13.06 14.25
CA TYR A 80 7.62 -13.62 14.42
C TYR A 80 7.68 -14.80 15.38
N ALA A 81 6.73 -14.86 16.30
CA ALA A 81 6.56 -16.05 17.14
C ALA A 81 6.01 -17.18 16.27
N LYS A 82 6.69 -18.32 16.25
CA LYS A 82 6.19 -19.53 15.56
C LYS A 82 5.25 -20.28 16.49
N PRO A 83 4.03 -20.62 16.06
CA PRO A 83 3.14 -21.43 16.87
C PRO A 83 3.69 -22.86 17.03
N GLU A 84 3.55 -23.41 18.21
CA GLU A 84 3.81 -24.83 18.42
C GLU A 84 2.71 -25.66 17.77
N TRP A 85 3.07 -26.48 16.80
CA TRP A 85 2.13 -27.39 16.15
C TRP A 85 1.81 -28.55 17.10
N LYS A 86 0.52 -28.64 17.52
CA LYS A 86 -0.02 -29.81 18.21
C LYS A 86 -0.75 -30.68 17.20
N ASN A 87 -0.14 -31.82 16.84
CA ASN A 87 -0.75 -32.76 15.92
C ASN A 87 -1.87 -33.55 16.64
N ASN A 88 -3.05 -32.96 16.70
CA ASN A 88 -4.27 -33.62 17.15
C ASN A 88 -5.05 -34.10 15.93
N VAL A 89 -4.67 -35.19 15.35
CA VAL A 89 -5.07 -35.67 14.01
C VAL A 89 -6.51 -36.18 13.92
N MET A 90 -7.31 -36.21 14.97
CA MET A 90 -8.69 -36.71 14.91
C MET A 90 -9.67 -35.57 15.25
N LEU A 91 -10.36 -35.05 14.22
CA LEU A 91 -11.54 -34.24 14.40
C LEU A 91 -12.64 -35.08 15.06
N SER A 92 -13.41 -34.47 15.96
CA SER A 92 -14.62 -35.11 16.51
C SER A 92 -15.65 -35.38 15.42
N ASP A 93 -16.51 -36.37 15.63
CA ASP A 93 -17.64 -36.65 14.72
C ASP A 93 -18.53 -35.44 14.48
N ASN A 94 -18.66 -34.59 15.48
CA ASN A 94 -19.44 -33.34 15.37
C ASN A 94 -18.78 -32.35 14.44
N ALA A 95 -17.45 -32.18 14.53
CA ALA A 95 -16.70 -31.31 13.63
C ALA A 95 -16.77 -31.81 12.19
N VAL A 96 -16.57 -33.14 11.97
CA VAL A 96 -16.69 -33.74 10.64
C VAL A 96 -18.07 -33.52 10.05
N LYS A 97 -19.14 -33.82 10.79
CA LYS A 97 -20.54 -33.61 10.36
C LYS A 97 -20.83 -32.13 10.05
N TRP A 98 -20.22 -31.24 10.82
CA TRP A 98 -20.37 -29.79 10.59
C TRP A 98 -19.75 -29.34 9.25
N PHE A 99 -18.61 -29.91 8.85
CA PHE A 99 -17.99 -29.65 7.54
C PHE A 99 -18.75 -30.34 6.41
N GLU A 100 -19.18 -31.60 6.60
CA GLU A 100 -19.99 -32.33 5.60
C GLU A 100 -21.31 -31.64 5.32
N ALA A 101 -21.96 -31.06 6.34
CA ALA A 101 -23.14 -30.22 6.19
C ALA A 101 -22.89 -28.92 5.39
N ARG A 102 -21.63 -28.60 5.08
CA ARG A 102 -21.19 -27.50 4.22
C ARG A 102 -20.62 -27.98 2.88
N GLY A 103 -20.85 -29.23 2.52
CA GLY A 103 -20.36 -29.80 1.28
C GLY A 103 -18.85 -30.06 1.25
N ILE A 104 -18.16 -29.98 2.40
CA ILE A 104 -16.70 -30.17 2.51
C ILE A 104 -16.43 -31.62 2.94
N SER A 105 -15.72 -32.37 2.11
CA SER A 105 -15.42 -33.76 2.34
C SER A 105 -14.31 -33.97 3.36
N GLN A 106 -14.33 -35.15 4.06
CA GLN A 106 -13.27 -35.54 4.98
C GLN A 106 -11.89 -35.58 4.30
N ARG A 107 -11.84 -35.92 3.00
CA ARG A 107 -10.60 -35.90 2.22
C ARG A 107 -9.98 -34.50 2.18
N THR A 108 -10.80 -33.49 2.01
CA THR A 108 -10.38 -32.07 2.04
C THR A 108 -9.86 -31.68 3.41
N LEU A 109 -10.53 -32.10 4.50
CA LEU A 109 -10.08 -31.81 5.86
C LEU A 109 -8.70 -32.41 6.16
N ILE A 110 -8.44 -33.63 5.69
CA ILE A 110 -7.12 -34.27 5.81
C ILE A 110 -6.07 -33.55 4.99
N LYS A 111 -6.38 -33.26 3.70
CA LYS A 111 -5.47 -32.56 2.79
C LYS A 111 -5.07 -31.19 3.36
N MET A 112 -6.03 -30.47 3.94
CA MET A 112 -5.85 -29.12 4.48
C MET A 112 -5.36 -29.10 5.93
N LYS A 113 -5.06 -30.28 6.50
CA LYS A 113 -4.52 -30.44 7.87
C LYS A 113 -5.36 -29.69 8.91
N ILE A 114 -6.71 -29.76 8.77
CA ILE A 114 -7.62 -29.16 9.77
C ILE A 114 -7.49 -29.93 11.08
N SER A 115 -7.43 -29.21 12.18
CA SER A 115 -7.35 -29.77 13.52
C SER A 115 -8.40 -29.18 14.46
N GLU A 116 -8.60 -29.84 15.60
CA GLU A 116 -9.56 -29.45 16.64
C GLU A 116 -8.89 -29.56 18.01
N ALA A 117 -9.01 -28.53 18.83
CA ALA A 117 -8.51 -28.56 20.21
C ALA A 117 -9.19 -27.51 21.08
N LEU A 118 -9.08 -27.71 22.40
CA LEU A 118 -9.44 -26.67 23.38
C LEU A 118 -8.45 -25.51 23.33
N GLU A 119 -8.98 -24.30 23.21
CA GLU A 119 -8.19 -23.09 23.13
C GLU A 119 -8.86 -21.95 23.89
N TRP A 120 -8.04 -21.13 24.55
CA TRP A 120 -8.53 -19.93 25.25
C TRP A 120 -9.06 -18.89 24.27
N MET A 121 -10.34 -18.55 24.37
CA MET A 121 -10.97 -17.54 23.51
C MET A 121 -11.19 -16.25 24.28
N PRO A 122 -10.55 -15.12 23.90
CA PRO A 122 -10.69 -13.84 24.61
C PRO A 122 -12.12 -13.32 24.65
N GLN A 123 -12.90 -13.60 23.60
CA GLN A 123 -14.28 -13.10 23.46
C GLN A 123 -15.24 -13.76 24.47
N THR A 124 -14.96 -14.99 24.86
CA THR A 124 -15.76 -15.72 25.86
C THR A 124 -15.09 -15.79 27.22
N SER A 125 -13.80 -15.41 27.30
CA SER A 125 -12.97 -15.50 28.51
C SER A 125 -12.93 -16.89 29.13
N GLN A 126 -12.90 -17.95 28.28
CA GLN A 126 -12.82 -19.35 28.72
C GLN A 126 -12.19 -20.25 27.64
N GLN A 127 -11.90 -21.50 28.01
CA GLN A 127 -11.47 -22.55 27.08
C GLN A 127 -12.68 -22.99 26.25
N GLU A 128 -12.56 -22.90 24.93
CA GLU A 128 -13.57 -23.35 23.97
C GLU A 128 -12.99 -24.42 23.06
N ASN A 129 -13.84 -25.34 22.63
CA ASN A 129 -13.43 -26.26 21.57
C ASN A 129 -13.39 -25.49 20.25
N THR A 130 -12.24 -25.52 19.57
CA THR A 130 -12.01 -24.72 18.37
C THR A 130 -11.58 -25.56 17.20
N ILE A 131 -12.08 -25.22 16.03
CA ILE A 131 -11.50 -25.61 14.74
C ILE A 131 -10.27 -24.77 14.50
N GLN A 132 -9.18 -25.43 14.08
CA GLN A 132 -7.90 -24.80 13.82
C GLN A 132 -7.59 -24.85 12.32
N PHE A 133 -7.43 -23.68 11.73
CA PHE A 133 -6.92 -23.52 10.38
C PHE A 133 -5.42 -23.21 10.46
N ASN A 134 -4.61 -24.14 9.96
CA ASN A 134 -3.16 -24.10 10.06
C ASN A 134 -2.56 -23.44 8.81
N TYR A 135 -1.79 -22.35 8.99
CA TYR A 135 -1.16 -21.56 7.92
C TYR A 135 0.27 -22.03 7.73
N PHE A 136 0.63 -22.41 6.52
CA PHE A 136 1.94 -22.94 6.19
C PHE A 136 2.65 -22.08 5.14
N ILE A 137 3.99 -22.02 5.25
CA ILE A 137 4.91 -21.59 4.20
C ILE A 137 5.98 -22.68 4.07
N ASN A 138 6.17 -23.23 2.88
CA ASN A 138 7.13 -24.32 2.63
C ASN A 138 6.94 -25.52 3.60
N ASN A 139 5.69 -25.87 3.88
CA ASN A 139 5.29 -26.86 4.88
C ASN A 139 5.69 -26.55 6.34
N GLU A 140 6.23 -25.37 6.64
CA GLU A 140 6.46 -24.91 8.00
C GLU A 140 5.20 -24.19 8.54
N LEU A 141 4.77 -24.51 9.77
CA LEU A 141 3.63 -23.85 10.39
C LEU A 141 4.00 -22.44 10.81
N ILE A 142 3.34 -21.45 10.25
CA ILE A 142 3.61 -20.01 10.48
C ILE A 142 2.59 -19.40 11.43
N ASN A 143 1.31 -19.76 11.27
CA ASN A 143 0.23 -19.21 12.09
C ASN A 143 -0.90 -20.24 12.24
N VAL A 144 -1.78 -20.01 13.20
CA VAL A 144 -3.02 -20.78 13.38
C VAL A 144 -4.17 -19.82 13.62
N LYS A 145 -5.26 -20.01 12.88
CA LYS A 145 -6.52 -19.30 13.13
C LYS A 145 -7.49 -20.25 13.81
N TYR A 146 -7.96 -19.84 14.97
CA TYR A 146 -8.90 -20.57 15.81
C TYR A 146 -10.31 -20.06 15.57
N ARG A 147 -11.27 -20.97 15.47
CA ARG A 147 -12.69 -20.63 15.33
C ARG A 147 -13.50 -21.48 16.30
N ASP A 148 -14.22 -20.81 17.23
CA ASP A 148 -15.14 -21.48 18.13
C ASP A 148 -16.53 -21.73 17.50
N GLY A 149 -17.41 -22.39 18.24
CA GLY A 149 -18.77 -22.69 17.80
C GLY A 149 -19.68 -21.44 17.64
N ARG A 150 -19.30 -20.31 18.22
CA ARG A 150 -20.04 -19.03 18.17
C ARG A 150 -19.54 -18.08 17.07
N LYS A 151 -18.66 -18.55 16.19
CA LYS A 151 -18.00 -17.75 15.14
C LYS A 151 -17.05 -16.67 15.70
N ASN A 152 -16.49 -16.84 16.88
CA ASN A 152 -15.37 -16.02 17.32
C ASN A 152 -14.09 -16.54 16.71
N PHE A 153 -13.20 -15.62 16.34
CA PHE A 153 -11.93 -15.92 15.71
C PHE A 153 -10.78 -15.30 16.50
N LYS A 154 -9.65 -15.98 16.52
CA LYS A 154 -8.36 -15.40 16.92
C LYS A 154 -7.23 -16.02 16.12
N LEU A 155 -6.18 -15.26 15.90
CA LEU A 155 -4.89 -15.74 15.40
C LEU A 155 -3.91 -15.90 16.57
N VAL A 156 -2.85 -16.66 16.39
CA VAL A 156 -1.76 -16.69 17.36
C VAL A 156 -1.19 -15.30 17.50
N LYS A 157 -1.05 -14.86 18.76
CA LYS A 157 -0.50 -13.51 19.05
C LYS A 157 0.94 -13.43 18.55
N ASP A 158 1.30 -12.32 17.93
CA ASP A 158 2.64 -11.99 17.43
C ASP A 158 3.17 -13.00 16.36
N ALA A 159 2.31 -13.89 15.82
CA ALA A 159 2.65 -14.72 14.68
C ALA A 159 2.50 -13.94 13.36
N GLU A 160 3.32 -14.30 12.39
CA GLU A 160 3.27 -13.67 11.07
C GLU A 160 1.92 -13.89 10.40
N LYS A 161 1.37 -12.83 9.81
CA LYS A 161 0.14 -12.91 9.03
C LYS A 161 0.50 -13.19 7.58
N VAL A 162 -0.03 -14.27 7.06
CA VAL A 162 0.13 -14.72 5.67
C VAL A 162 -1.22 -15.19 5.14
N PHE A 163 -1.34 -15.40 3.84
CA PHE A 163 -2.54 -16.03 3.29
C PHE A 163 -2.67 -17.50 3.77
N TYR A 164 -3.90 -17.92 4.03
CA TYR A 164 -4.19 -19.32 4.26
C TYR A 164 -3.98 -20.12 2.97
N ASN A 165 -3.39 -21.32 3.08
CA ASN A 165 -3.07 -22.21 1.97
C ASN A 165 -2.09 -21.60 0.93
N LEU A 166 -1.16 -20.74 1.38
CA LEU A 166 -0.24 -20.02 0.51
C LEU A 166 0.63 -20.94 -0.37
N ASP A 167 1.08 -22.07 0.17
CA ASP A 167 1.87 -23.08 -0.57
C ASP A 167 1.16 -23.60 -1.84
N SER A 168 -0.17 -23.48 -1.93
CA SER A 168 -0.93 -23.87 -3.13
C SER A 168 -0.66 -22.97 -4.35
N THR A 169 -0.07 -21.82 -4.17
CA THR A 169 0.25 -20.91 -5.27
C THR A 169 1.49 -21.34 -6.05
N VAL A 170 2.36 -22.13 -5.42
CA VAL A 170 3.65 -22.54 -5.99
C VAL A 170 3.44 -23.48 -7.17
N GLY A 171 4.08 -23.18 -8.29
CA GLY A 171 4.00 -23.99 -9.53
C GLY A 171 2.74 -23.74 -10.37
N HIS A 172 1.87 -22.79 -10.00
CA HIS A 172 0.69 -22.40 -10.77
C HIS A 172 0.83 -20.98 -11.28
N ASP A 173 0.42 -20.73 -12.51
CA ASP A 173 0.39 -19.39 -13.11
C ASP A 173 -0.92 -18.62 -12.83
N TYR A 174 -1.79 -19.21 -12.01
CA TYR A 174 -3.01 -18.57 -11.52
C TYR A 174 -3.18 -18.77 -10.02
N VAL A 175 -4.02 -17.95 -9.40
CA VAL A 175 -4.47 -18.11 -8.02
C VAL A 175 -5.89 -17.58 -7.84
N VAL A 176 -6.68 -18.24 -7.01
CA VAL A 176 -7.99 -17.75 -6.54
C VAL A 176 -7.81 -17.17 -5.15
N ILE A 177 -8.27 -15.93 -4.94
CA ILE A 177 -8.24 -15.26 -3.63
C ILE A 177 -9.68 -15.14 -3.12
N VAL A 178 -9.93 -15.65 -1.92
CA VAL A 178 -11.23 -15.63 -1.22
C VAL A 178 -11.10 -14.99 0.16
N GLU A 179 -12.24 -14.75 0.84
CA GLU A 179 -12.21 -14.11 2.15
C GLU A 179 -11.99 -15.07 3.32
N GLY A 180 -12.54 -16.27 3.24
CA GLY A 180 -12.61 -17.20 4.36
C GLY A 180 -11.90 -18.53 4.11
N GLU A 181 -11.44 -19.17 5.19
CA GLU A 181 -10.83 -20.50 5.12
C GLU A 181 -11.84 -21.55 4.64
N ILE A 182 -13.12 -21.40 4.97
CA ILE A 182 -14.20 -22.29 4.50
C ILE A 182 -14.37 -22.22 2.99
N ASP A 183 -14.20 -21.02 2.41
CA ASP A 183 -14.26 -20.86 0.96
C ASP A 183 -13.05 -21.50 0.28
N VAL A 184 -11.86 -21.42 0.88
CA VAL A 184 -10.70 -22.20 0.41
C VAL A 184 -11.03 -23.69 0.41
N LEU A 185 -11.59 -24.22 1.51
CA LEU A 185 -11.96 -25.63 1.58
C LEU A 185 -13.00 -25.99 0.51
N SER A 186 -13.94 -25.09 0.22
CA SER A 186 -14.96 -25.26 -0.82
C SER A 186 -14.35 -25.38 -2.22
N PHE A 187 -13.40 -24.50 -2.55
CA PHE A 187 -12.67 -24.57 -3.82
C PHE A 187 -11.74 -25.77 -3.91
N VAL A 188 -11.08 -26.18 -2.81
CA VAL A 188 -10.25 -27.39 -2.76
C VAL A 188 -11.11 -28.64 -2.97
N ASP A 189 -12.32 -28.70 -2.41
CA ASP A 189 -13.30 -29.78 -2.66
C ASP A 189 -13.76 -29.80 -4.12
N ALA A 190 -13.88 -28.62 -4.73
CA ALA A 190 -14.15 -28.46 -6.15
C ALA A 190 -12.93 -28.73 -7.05
N LYS A 191 -11.80 -29.20 -6.50
CA LYS A 191 -10.54 -29.51 -7.22
C LYS A 191 -9.93 -28.28 -7.94
N VAL A 192 -9.97 -27.15 -7.28
CA VAL A 192 -9.17 -25.97 -7.64
C VAL A 192 -7.84 -26.09 -6.88
N ASP A 193 -6.73 -26.10 -7.62
CA ASP A 193 -5.41 -26.43 -7.05
C ASP A 193 -4.75 -25.21 -6.37
N SER A 194 -4.94 -24.02 -6.91
CA SER A 194 -4.34 -22.78 -6.40
C SER A 194 -5.43 -21.84 -5.87
N VAL A 195 -5.63 -21.85 -4.56
CA VAL A 195 -6.63 -21.02 -3.86
C VAL A 195 -6.14 -20.63 -2.48
N VAL A 196 -6.28 -19.36 -2.13
CA VAL A 196 -5.86 -18.80 -0.85
C VAL A 196 -6.96 -17.91 -0.24
N SER A 197 -6.98 -17.78 1.09
CA SER A 197 -7.83 -16.76 1.73
C SER A 197 -7.05 -15.74 2.54
N VAL A 198 -7.64 -14.57 2.68
CA VAL A 198 -7.12 -13.53 3.57
C VAL A 198 -7.29 -13.93 5.04
N PRO A 199 -6.33 -13.64 5.93
CA PRO A 199 -6.39 -14.11 7.32
C PRO A 199 -7.42 -13.39 8.19
N ASN A 200 -7.75 -12.13 7.88
CA ASN A 200 -8.57 -11.27 8.74
C ASN A 200 -9.97 -10.97 8.16
N GLY A 201 -10.29 -11.48 6.96
CA GLY A 201 -11.51 -11.09 6.24
C GLY A 201 -11.47 -9.62 5.77
N ALA A 202 -12.52 -9.21 5.07
CA ALA A 202 -12.71 -7.83 4.64
C ALA A 202 -13.29 -6.98 5.78
N THR A 203 -12.96 -5.68 5.81
CA THR A 203 -13.50 -4.71 6.75
C THR A 203 -13.89 -3.41 6.05
N LEU A 204 -14.96 -2.76 6.52
CA LEU A 204 -15.48 -1.54 5.89
C LEU A 204 -14.54 -0.32 6.01
N ASN A 205 -13.82 -0.19 7.12
CA ASN A 205 -13.15 1.08 7.47
C ASN A 205 -11.62 1.06 7.46
N ARG A 206 -10.98 -0.11 7.52
CA ARG A 206 -9.52 -0.27 7.51
C ARG A 206 -9.15 -1.61 6.90
N LEU A 207 -8.77 -1.60 5.64
CA LEU A 207 -8.14 -2.75 5.03
C LEU A 207 -6.66 -2.79 5.47
N ASN A 208 -6.38 -3.71 6.40
CA ASN A 208 -5.01 -4.02 6.75
C ASN A 208 -4.55 -5.22 5.93
N LEU A 209 -3.71 -4.97 4.92
CA LEU A 209 -3.16 -5.98 4.01
C LEU A 209 -1.69 -6.33 4.36
N ASP A 210 -1.27 -6.24 5.63
CA ASP A 210 0.09 -6.60 6.05
C ASP A 210 0.46 -8.03 5.60
N TYR A 211 -0.51 -8.93 5.60
CA TYR A 211 -0.34 -10.30 5.09
C TYR A 211 0.02 -10.34 3.59
N LEU A 212 -0.47 -9.40 2.78
CA LEU A 212 -0.09 -9.28 1.37
C LEU A 212 1.34 -8.75 1.24
N ASP A 213 1.70 -7.77 2.08
CA ASP A 213 3.07 -7.24 2.11
C ASP A 213 4.09 -8.34 2.44
N ASN A 214 3.69 -9.31 3.31
CA ASN A 214 4.55 -10.43 3.71
C ASN A 214 4.68 -11.53 2.63
N CYS A 215 3.74 -11.60 1.67
CA CYS A 215 3.62 -12.71 0.71
C CYS A 215 3.63 -12.26 -0.74
N ILE A 216 3.96 -11.00 -1.05
CA ILE A 216 3.77 -10.43 -2.39
C ILE A 216 4.51 -11.22 -3.48
N GLU A 217 5.67 -11.79 -3.16
CA GLU A 217 6.49 -12.58 -4.08
C GLU A 217 5.78 -13.83 -4.62
N TYR A 218 4.81 -14.38 -3.89
CA TYR A 218 4.01 -15.55 -4.32
C TYR A 218 3.01 -15.20 -5.44
N PHE A 219 2.82 -13.90 -5.70
CA PHE A 219 1.86 -13.40 -6.68
C PHE A 219 2.52 -12.68 -7.86
N GLU A 220 3.81 -12.36 -7.78
CA GLU A 220 4.52 -11.57 -8.81
C GLU A 220 4.60 -12.27 -10.18
N ASP A 221 4.60 -13.60 -10.21
CA ASP A 221 4.68 -14.42 -11.43
C ASP A 221 3.32 -14.87 -11.98
N LYS A 222 2.21 -14.50 -11.31
CA LYS A 222 0.88 -14.96 -11.69
C LYS A 222 0.37 -14.22 -12.93
N LYS A 223 -0.07 -15.00 -13.92
CA LYS A 223 -0.74 -14.47 -15.12
C LYS A 223 -2.21 -14.20 -14.89
N LYS A 224 -2.82 -14.86 -13.90
CA LYS A 224 -4.24 -14.75 -13.61
C LYS A 224 -4.49 -14.78 -12.10
N ILE A 225 -4.96 -13.67 -11.54
CA ILE A 225 -5.38 -13.55 -10.15
C ILE A 225 -6.89 -13.41 -10.14
N ILE A 226 -7.57 -14.44 -9.65
CA ILE A 226 -9.03 -14.52 -9.64
C ILE A 226 -9.51 -14.11 -8.25
N ILE A 227 -10.19 -12.99 -8.17
CA ILE A 227 -10.71 -12.44 -6.92
C ILE A 227 -12.15 -12.93 -6.78
N ALA A 228 -12.39 -13.80 -5.80
CA ALA A 228 -13.64 -14.47 -5.53
C ALA A 228 -14.07 -14.23 -4.08
N VAL A 229 -14.22 -12.95 -3.74
CA VAL A 229 -14.58 -12.46 -2.40
C VAL A 229 -16.09 -12.40 -2.21
N ASP A 230 -16.55 -12.16 -0.98
CA ASP A 230 -17.97 -12.06 -0.64
C ASP A 230 -18.68 -10.95 -1.45
N GLY A 231 -19.95 -11.11 -1.72
CA GLY A 231 -20.75 -10.15 -2.50
C GLY A 231 -21.16 -8.89 -1.73
N ASP A 232 -20.76 -8.74 -0.44
CA ASP A 232 -21.10 -7.60 0.40
C ASP A 232 -20.12 -6.41 0.18
N GLU A 233 -20.44 -5.26 0.79
CA GLU A 233 -19.65 -4.03 0.66
C GLU A 233 -18.18 -4.21 1.12
N ALA A 234 -17.96 -5.00 2.16
CA ALA A 234 -16.62 -5.26 2.67
C ALA A 234 -15.79 -6.08 1.66
N GLY A 235 -16.41 -7.10 1.02
CA GLY A 235 -15.78 -7.88 -0.03
C GLY A 235 -15.49 -7.04 -1.28
N GLN A 236 -16.39 -6.14 -1.67
CA GLN A 236 -16.15 -5.21 -2.78
C GLN A 236 -14.96 -4.28 -2.51
N ASN A 237 -14.84 -3.75 -1.30
CA ASN A 237 -13.68 -2.94 -0.91
C ASN A 237 -12.36 -3.73 -0.97
N LEU A 238 -12.39 -4.98 -0.49
CA LEU A 238 -11.24 -5.88 -0.60
C LEU A 238 -10.88 -6.16 -2.05
N GLN A 239 -11.87 -6.43 -2.90
CA GLN A 239 -11.68 -6.65 -4.34
C GLN A 239 -10.99 -5.46 -5.00
N GLN A 240 -11.49 -4.24 -4.78
CA GLN A 240 -10.91 -3.02 -5.36
C GLN A 240 -9.45 -2.83 -4.91
N GLU A 241 -9.16 -3.04 -3.63
CA GLU A 241 -7.80 -2.90 -3.12
C GLU A 241 -6.86 -3.98 -3.68
N LEU A 242 -7.31 -5.23 -3.82
CA LEU A 242 -6.52 -6.29 -4.45
C LEU A 242 -6.24 -5.96 -5.92
N ILE A 243 -7.25 -5.48 -6.69
CA ILE A 243 -7.07 -5.04 -8.08
C ILE A 243 -6.04 -3.89 -8.14
N ARG A 244 -6.13 -2.92 -7.23
CA ARG A 244 -5.18 -1.80 -7.15
C ARG A 244 -3.75 -2.27 -6.89
N ARG A 245 -3.58 -3.28 -6.03
CA ARG A 245 -2.28 -3.81 -5.62
C ARG A 245 -1.64 -4.70 -6.67
N PHE A 246 -2.42 -5.56 -7.31
CA PHE A 246 -1.91 -6.49 -8.33
C PHE A 246 -1.89 -5.90 -9.75
N GLY A 247 -2.78 -4.97 -10.05
CA GLY A 247 -3.01 -4.42 -11.39
C GLY A 247 -4.18 -5.11 -12.09
N ALA A 248 -5.02 -4.31 -12.78
CA ALA A 248 -6.21 -4.81 -13.46
C ALA A 248 -5.90 -5.83 -14.58
N GLU A 249 -4.71 -5.72 -15.17
CA GLU A 249 -4.24 -6.53 -16.29
C GLU A 249 -4.12 -8.03 -15.99
N VAL A 250 -3.90 -8.38 -14.71
CA VAL A 250 -3.80 -9.78 -14.26
C VAL A 250 -4.99 -10.22 -13.41
N CYS A 251 -5.88 -9.29 -13.07
CA CYS A 251 -7.02 -9.55 -12.20
C CYS A 251 -8.26 -9.99 -12.97
N TYR A 252 -8.94 -10.97 -12.42
CA TYR A 252 -10.22 -11.48 -12.86
C TYR A 252 -11.18 -11.53 -11.69
N THR A 253 -12.47 -11.41 -11.94
CA THR A 253 -13.50 -11.46 -10.90
C THR A 253 -14.49 -12.59 -11.12
N VAL A 254 -15.03 -13.08 -10.02
CA VAL A 254 -16.11 -14.07 -9.98
C VAL A 254 -17.29 -13.46 -9.25
N SER A 255 -18.50 -13.71 -9.76
CA SER A 255 -19.74 -13.37 -9.06
C SER A 255 -20.45 -14.66 -8.65
N PHE A 256 -20.86 -14.73 -7.40
CA PHE A 256 -21.68 -15.83 -6.88
C PHE A 256 -23.19 -15.60 -7.10
N GLY A 257 -23.57 -14.51 -7.79
CA GLY A 257 -24.98 -14.15 -8.02
C GLY A 257 -25.69 -13.81 -6.71
N ASP A 258 -26.79 -14.52 -6.41
CA ASP A 258 -27.59 -14.32 -5.20
C ASP A 258 -26.98 -14.97 -3.93
N PHE A 259 -25.85 -15.64 -4.04
CA PHE A 259 -25.16 -16.29 -2.92
C PHE A 259 -24.07 -15.38 -2.35
N LYS A 260 -23.97 -15.42 -1.03
CA LYS A 260 -23.03 -14.55 -0.33
C LYS A 260 -21.57 -14.87 -0.62
N ASP A 261 -21.23 -16.16 -0.59
CA ASP A 261 -19.84 -16.65 -0.62
C ASP A 261 -19.71 -17.97 -1.44
N ALA A 262 -18.48 -18.45 -1.58
CA ALA A 262 -18.21 -19.67 -2.34
C ALA A 262 -18.81 -20.91 -1.69
N ASN A 263 -18.92 -20.95 -0.35
CA ASN A 263 -19.49 -22.11 0.34
C ASN A 263 -21.00 -22.19 0.11
N GLU A 264 -21.73 -21.09 0.20
CA GLU A 264 -23.18 -21.08 -0.13
C GLU A 264 -23.41 -21.49 -1.59
N TYR A 265 -22.59 -21.01 -2.52
CA TYR A 265 -22.65 -21.39 -3.92
C TYR A 265 -22.37 -22.89 -4.13
N LEU A 266 -21.35 -23.44 -3.45
CA LEU A 266 -21.04 -24.89 -3.46
C LEU A 266 -22.25 -25.72 -3.00
N MET A 267 -22.87 -25.30 -1.90
CA MET A 267 -24.02 -25.99 -1.32
C MET A 267 -25.23 -26.02 -2.28
N ALA A 268 -25.44 -24.94 -3.02
CA ALA A 268 -26.56 -24.82 -3.95
C ALA A 268 -26.32 -25.53 -5.29
N HIS A 269 -25.11 -25.46 -5.84
CA HIS A 269 -24.81 -25.84 -7.22
C HIS A 269 -23.80 -27.00 -7.36
N GLY A 270 -23.13 -27.38 -6.28
CA GLY A 270 -22.12 -28.44 -6.25
C GLY A 270 -20.76 -28.03 -6.80
N SER A 271 -19.77 -28.90 -6.60
CA SER A 271 -18.34 -28.64 -6.85
C SER A 271 -18.02 -28.37 -8.33
N VAL A 272 -18.73 -29.01 -9.26
CA VAL A 272 -18.51 -28.81 -10.70
C VAL A 272 -18.84 -27.39 -11.13
N MET A 273 -19.95 -26.83 -10.62
CA MET A 273 -20.36 -25.47 -10.95
C MET A 273 -19.47 -24.43 -10.27
N LEU A 274 -19.03 -24.68 -9.03
CA LEU A 274 -18.08 -23.80 -8.35
C LEU A 274 -16.73 -23.74 -9.11
N LYS A 275 -16.21 -24.88 -9.58
CA LYS A 275 -15.00 -24.89 -10.41
C LYS A 275 -15.20 -24.14 -11.72
N ARG A 276 -16.37 -24.28 -12.36
CA ARG A 276 -16.69 -23.59 -13.61
C ARG A 276 -16.62 -22.07 -13.46
N LEU A 277 -17.00 -21.50 -12.31
CA LEU A 277 -16.84 -20.06 -12.07
C LEU A 277 -15.38 -19.61 -12.20
N VAL A 278 -14.42 -20.40 -11.72
CA VAL A 278 -12.99 -20.11 -11.86
C VAL A 278 -12.56 -20.16 -13.33
N ASP A 279 -13.04 -21.18 -14.07
CA ASP A 279 -12.70 -21.36 -15.49
C ASP A 279 -13.28 -20.22 -16.36
N THR A 280 -14.44 -19.68 -15.97
CA THR A 280 -15.15 -18.61 -16.68
C THR A 280 -15.04 -17.24 -16.01
N ALA A 281 -14.11 -17.05 -15.08
CA ALA A 281 -13.89 -15.78 -14.43
C ALA A 281 -13.68 -14.65 -15.44
N SER A 282 -14.36 -13.53 -15.23
CA SER A 282 -14.32 -12.38 -16.14
C SER A 282 -13.08 -11.53 -15.85
N PRO A 283 -12.34 -11.09 -16.89
CA PRO A 283 -11.28 -10.12 -16.69
C PRO A 283 -11.88 -8.82 -16.11
N VAL A 284 -11.10 -8.14 -15.28
CA VAL A 284 -11.47 -6.78 -14.87
C VAL A 284 -11.64 -5.93 -16.14
N PRO A 285 -12.68 -5.07 -16.23
CA PRO A 285 -12.97 -4.29 -17.42
C PRO A 285 -11.75 -3.54 -17.96
N LEU A 286 -11.71 -3.35 -19.27
CA LEU A 286 -10.60 -2.65 -19.95
C LEU A 286 -10.33 -1.32 -19.29
N GLU A 287 -9.07 -1.05 -18.95
CA GLU A 287 -8.68 0.26 -18.46
C GLU A 287 -9.17 1.36 -19.41
N ASN A 288 -9.80 2.37 -18.84
CA ASN A 288 -10.27 3.57 -19.55
C ASN A 288 -11.50 3.41 -20.49
N VAL A 289 -12.20 2.27 -20.47
CA VAL A 289 -13.48 2.12 -21.17
C VAL A 289 -14.57 1.83 -20.14
N VAL A 290 -15.41 2.83 -19.89
CA VAL A 290 -16.51 2.74 -18.92
C VAL A 290 -17.83 2.89 -19.68
N THR A 291 -18.74 1.94 -19.52
CA THR A 291 -20.09 2.01 -20.05
C THR A 291 -21.07 2.37 -18.94
N LEU A 292 -22.29 2.81 -19.31
CA LEU A 292 -23.33 3.06 -18.30
C LEU A 292 -23.60 1.83 -17.43
N LYS A 293 -23.49 0.63 -18.00
CA LYS A 293 -23.69 -0.62 -17.26
C LYS A 293 -22.64 -0.80 -16.14
N ASP A 294 -21.42 -0.36 -16.40
CA ASP A 294 -20.32 -0.50 -15.45
C ASP A 294 -20.43 0.46 -14.25
N VAL A 295 -21.15 1.58 -14.40
CA VAL A 295 -21.35 2.60 -13.36
C VAL A 295 -22.81 2.72 -12.90
N ASN A 296 -23.70 1.84 -13.35
CA ASN A 296 -25.12 1.97 -13.09
C ASN A 296 -25.47 1.92 -11.60
N ASP A 297 -24.84 1.03 -10.85
CA ASP A 297 -25.09 0.85 -9.42
C ASP A 297 -24.58 2.07 -8.63
N GLU A 298 -23.39 2.54 -8.96
CA GLU A 298 -22.81 3.78 -8.39
C GLU A 298 -23.66 5.01 -8.73
N LEU A 299 -24.21 5.07 -9.96
CA LEU A 299 -25.12 6.15 -10.37
C LEU A 299 -26.43 6.10 -9.58
N GLN A 300 -27.00 4.92 -9.37
CA GLN A 300 -28.20 4.76 -8.57
C GLN A 300 -27.96 5.14 -7.11
N GLU A 301 -26.87 4.69 -6.50
CA GLU A 301 -26.46 5.09 -5.15
C GLU A 301 -26.29 6.61 -5.06
N PHE A 302 -25.59 7.21 -6.04
CA PHE A 302 -25.44 8.67 -6.11
C PHE A 302 -26.77 9.42 -6.21
N ILE A 303 -27.74 8.91 -6.98
CA ILE A 303 -29.07 9.52 -7.10
C ILE A 303 -29.83 9.43 -5.76
N HIS A 304 -29.66 8.35 -5.01
CA HIS A 304 -30.32 8.13 -3.73
C HIS A 304 -29.64 8.85 -2.55
N GLU A 305 -28.32 8.82 -2.47
CA GLU A 305 -27.57 9.27 -1.30
C GLU A 305 -26.83 10.61 -1.50
N GLY A 306 -26.70 11.06 -2.75
CA GLY A 306 -25.91 12.23 -3.12
C GLY A 306 -24.39 11.96 -3.18
N PHE A 307 -23.59 13.01 -3.10
CA PHE A 307 -22.14 12.90 -3.13
C PHE A 307 -21.59 12.23 -1.87
N LYS A 308 -20.74 11.22 -2.05
CA LYS A 308 -19.94 10.70 -0.93
C LYS A 308 -19.02 11.80 -0.40
N PRO A 309 -18.88 11.95 0.93
CA PRO A 309 -17.95 12.93 1.49
C PRO A 309 -16.52 12.59 1.10
N GLY A 310 -15.74 13.62 0.78
CA GLY A 310 -14.31 13.46 0.53
C GLY A 310 -13.52 13.13 1.79
N TYR A 311 -12.30 12.65 1.61
CA TYR A 311 -11.37 12.40 2.71
C TYR A 311 -10.95 13.71 3.37
N GLN A 312 -10.98 13.74 4.69
CA GLN A 312 -10.76 14.88 5.58
C GLN A 312 -9.55 14.64 6.48
N ILE A 313 -8.94 15.70 7.01
CA ILE A 313 -7.70 15.62 7.78
C ILE A 313 -7.88 15.75 9.31
N GLY A 314 -9.12 15.93 9.79
CA GLY A 314 -9.41 16.10 11.22
C GLY A 314 -9.04 17.51 11.74
N LEU A 315 -9.28 18.53 10.93
CA LEU A 315 -9.25 19.94 11.31
C LEU A 315 -10.58 20.58 10.88
N ASP A 316 -11.54 20.68 11.80
CA ASP A 316 -12.94 21.01 11.50
C ASP A 316 -13.12 22.26 10.63
N ASN A 317 -12.36 23.34 10.90
CA ASN A 317 -12.41 24.57 10.12
C ASN A 317 -11.82 24.42 8.69
N PHE A 318 -10.94 23.45 8.45
CA PHE A 318 -10.43 23.12 7.12
C PHE A 318 -11.32 22.06 6.45
N ASP A 319 -11.73 21.05 7.20
CA ASP A 319 -12.57 19.95 6.71
C ASP A 319 -13.97 20.45 6.26
N SER A 320 -14.42 21.61 6.80
CA SER A 320 -15.66 22.25 6.37
C SER A 320 -15.56 22.96 5.00
N ILE A 321 -14.35 23.29 4.56
CA ILE A 321 -14.12 24.05 3.32
C ILE A 321 -13.36 23.23 2.26
N PHE A 322 -12.81 22.06 2.63
CA PHE A 322 -12.00 21.27 1.71
C PHE A 322 -11.91 19.80 2.13
N SER A 323 -12.08 18.95 1.16
CA SER A 323 -11.82 17.50 1.25
C SER A 323 -11.28 16.97 -0.09
N THR A 324 -10.86 15.71 -0.17
CA THR A 324 -10.24 15.15 -1.37
C THR A 324 -10.75 13.75 -1.68
N TYR A 325 -10.57 13.33 -2.94
CA TYR A 325 -10.63 11.91 -3.31
C TYR A 325 -9.22 11.40 -3.66
N THR A 326 -9.05 10.09 -3.70
CA THR A 326 -7.92 9.44 -4.36
C THR A 326 -8.04 9.55 -5.89
N GLY A 327 -7.01 9.15 -6.65
CA GLY A 327 -6.99 9.34 -8.10
C GLY A 327 -6.80 10.79 -8.55
N GLN A 328 -6.49 11.71 -7.64
CA GLN A 328 -6.36 13.14 -7.87
C GLN A 328 -5.01 13.66 -7.41
N PHE A 329 -4.65 14.87 -7.84
CA PHE A 329 -3.51 15.56 -7.25
C PHE A 329 -3.84 16.98 -6.80
N ILE A 330 -3.13 17.41 -5.75
CA ILE A 330 -3.25 18.74 -5.13
C ILE A 330 -1.96 19.48 -5.34
N THR A 331 -2.04 20.74 -5.78
CA THR A 331 -0.91 21.66 -5.76
C THR A 331 -0.96 22.52 -4.49
N VAL A 332 0.11 22.51 -3.70
CA VAL A 332 0.26 23.34 -2.50
C VAL A 332 1.31 24.41 -2.77
N THR A 333 0.92 25.67 -2.69
CA THR A 333 1.83 26.81 -2.95
C THR A 333 1.87 27.78 -1.77
N GLY A 334 2.74 28.76 -1.85
CA GLY A 334 2.98 29.82 -0.85
C GLY A 334 4.43 30.28 -0.88
N VAL A 335 4.70 31.44 -0.33
CA VAL A 335 6.07 32.00 -0.28
C VAL A 335 7.04 31.06 0.47
N PRO A 336 8.34 31.15 0.24
CA PRO A 336 9.33 30.42 1.04
C PRO A 336 9.10 30.64 2.54
N SER A 337 9.30 29.60 3.34
CA SER A 337 9.10 29.61 4.81
C SER A 337 7.65 29.85 5.29
N SER A 338 6.65 29.81 4.42
CA SER A 338 5.24 29.95 4.83
C SER A 338 4.65 28.72 5.55
N GLY A 339 5.39 27.63 5.65
CA GLY A 339 4.94 26.41 6.33
C GLY A 339 4.24 25.37 5.43
N LYS A 340 4.39 25.44 4.09
CA LYS A 340 3.80 24.48 3.13
C LYS A 340 4.06 23.02 3.51
N SER A 341 5.33 22.64 3.58
CA SER A 341 5.73 21.26 3.92
C SER A 341 5.20 20.84 5.28
N ASP A 342 5.18 21.74 6.26
CA ASP A 342 4.66 21.46 7.58
C ASP A 342 3.14 21.25 7.59
N PHE A 343 2.39 21.99 6.77
CA PHE A 343 0.95 21.77 6.59
C PHE A 343 0.67 20.47 5.82
N VAL A 344 1.47 20.16 4.79
CA VAL A 344 1.38 18.86 4.09
C VAL A 344 1.64 17.70 5.04
N ASP A 345 2.65 17.80 5.92
CA ASP A 345 2.88 16.81 6.98
C ASP A 345 1.63 16.65 7.88
N ARG A 346 0.95 17.76 8.22
CA ARG A 346 -0.31 17.70 9.00
C ARG A 346 -1.44 17.03 8.22
N MET A 347 -1.54 17.28 6.89
CA MET A 347 -2.54 16.64 6.06
C MET A 347 -2.36 15.11 6.06
N VAL A 348 -1.16 14.63 5.77
CA VAL A 348 -0.91 13.18 5.68
C VAL A 348 -0.99 12.48 7.03
N VAL A 349 -0.63 13.14 8.13
CA VAL A 349 -0.89 12.66 9.48
C VAL A 349 -2.39 12.57 9.75
N GLY A 350 -3.18 13.54 9.30
CA GLY A 350 -4.63 13.51 9.40
C GLY A 350 -5.25 12.33 8.66
N TYR A 351 -4.84 12.09 7.42
CA TYR A 351 -5.29 10.93 6.65
C TYR A 351 -4.88 9.60 7.29
N GLN A 352 -3.66 9.54 7.83
CA GLN A 352 -3.23 8.34 8.55
C GLN A 352 -4.09 8.09 9.80
N MET A 353 -4.33 9.12 10.61
CA MET A 353 -5.08 8.99 11.86
C MET A 353 -6.57 8.64 11.63
N LYS A 354 -7.21 9.22 10.60
CA LYS A 354 -8.62 8.97 10.30
C LYS A 354 -8.85 7.68 9.51
N TYR A 355 -7.98 7.40 8.53
CA TYR A 355 -8.24 6.36 7.52
C TYR A 355 -7.14 5.28 7.45
N GLY A 356 -6.06 5.43 8.23
CA GLY A 356 -4.93 4.50 8.20
C GLY A 356 -4.09 4.59 6.92
N TRP A 357 -4.14 5.70 6.19
CA TRP A 357 -3.39 5.85 4.95
C TRP A 357 -1.89 5.79 5.18
N LYS A 358 -1.22 5.07 4.31
CA LYS A 358 0.23 5.05 4.21
C LYS A 358 0.68 6.10 3.19
N THR A 359 1.75 6.82 3.51
CA THR A 359 2.26 7.93 2.69
C THR A 359 3.71 7.73 2.31
N ALA A 360 4.07 8.00 1.06
CA ALA A 360 5.45 8.12 0.61
C ALA A 360 5.84 9.58 0.37
N PHE A 361 7.07 9.94 0.72
CA PHE A 361 7.64 11.27 0.52
C PHE A 361 8.83 11.23 -0.44
N ALA A 362 8.76 12.00 -1.49
CA ALA A 362 9.90 12.38 -2.32
C ALA A 362 10.27 13.84 -1.96
N SER A 363 11.01 14.02 -0.87
CA SER A 363 11.27 15.34 -0.25
C SER A 363 12.78 15.61 -0.12
N PRO A 364 13.46 15.97 -1.23
CA PRO A 364 14.90 16.21 -1.23
C PRO A 364 15.37 17.37 -0.34
N GLU A 365 14.49 18.29 0.01
CA GLU A 365 14.81 19.42 0.91
C GLU A 365 14.60 19.10 2.40
N ASN A 366 13.82 18.07 2.73
CA ASN A 366 13.59 17.65 4.12
C ASN A 366 14.66 16.63 4.59
N LYS A 367 15.92 16.98 4.42
CA LYS A 367 17.05 16.16 4.86
C LYS A 367 17.82 16.83 6.01
N PRO A 368 18.43 16.05 6.89
CA PRO A 368 18.42 14.58 6.95
C PRO A 368 17.05 14.01 7.37
N THR A 369 16.73 12.82 6.90
CA THR A 369 15.39 12.17 7.03
C THR A 369 14.92 12.05 8.48
N PHE A 370 15.82 11.85 9.43
CA PHE A 370 15.44 11.79 10.86
C PHE A 370 14.79 13.09 11.37
N LEU A 371 15.11 14.26 10.81
CA LEU A 371 14.43 15.51 11.16
C LEU A 371 12.99 15.54 10.66
N HIS A 372 12.75 15.00 9.47
CA HIS A 372 11.39 14.86 8.95
C HIS A 372 10.60 13.83 9.78
N THR A 373 11.19 12.68 10.06
CA THR A 373 10.61 11.67 10.96
C THR A 373 10.26 12.26 12.33
N HIS A 374 11.14 13.07 12.90
CA HIS A 374 10.89 13.75 14.17
C HIS A 374 9.67 14.70 14.10
N LYS A 375 9.45 15.42 12.98
CA LYS A 375 8.27 16.26 12.80
C LYS A 375 6.98 15.41 12.79
N LEU A 376 7.00 14.26 12.13
CA LEU A 376 5.86 13.33 12.11
C LEU A 376 5.56 12.76 13.49
N ILE A 377 6.59 12.32 14.23
CA ILE A 377 6.46 11.84 15.62
C ILE A 377 5.79 12.90 16.50
N ARG A 378 6.24 14.16 16.40
CA ARG A 378 5.64 15.28 17.15
C ARG A 378 4.17 15.49 16.82
N LYS A 379 3.83 15.49 15.53
CA LYS A 379 2.44 15.71 15.09
C LYS A 379 1.51 14.58 15.52
N ILE A 380 1.95 13.35 15.42
CA ILE A 380 1.17 12.16 15.82
C ILE A 380 1.06 12.09 17.34
N GLY A 381 2.16 12.27 18.03
CA GLY A 381 2.21 12.15 19.48
C GLY A 381 1.62 13.34 20.25
N GLY A 382 1.62 14.52 19.63
CA GLY A 382 1.12 15.74 20.26
C GLY A 382 2.07 16.35 21.31
N TRP A 383 3.37 15.98 21.29
CA TRP A 383 4.38 16.54 22.21
C TRP A 383 5.75 16.74 21.52
N MET A 384 6.65 17.45 22.18
CA MET A 384 8.05 17.55 21.78
C MET A 384 8.83 16.40 22.43
N PRO A 385 9.31 15.39 21.68
CA PRO A 385 10.04 14.26 22.24
C PRO A 385 11.34 14.71 22.90
N THR A 386 11.65 14.10 24.03
CA THR A 386 12.88 14.28 24.80
C THR A 386 13.60 12.93 24.95
N LYS A 387 14.81 12.91 25.52
CA LYS A 387 15.55 11.65 25.75
C LYS A 387 14.84 10.73 26.77
N GLU A 388 14.04 11.30 27.66
CA GLU A 388 13.27 10.58 28.67
C GLU A 388 12.08 9.83 28.08
N ASP A 389 11.61 10.23 26.89
CA ASP A 389 10.52 9.55 26.20
C ASP A 389 10.95 8.25 25.53
N ILE A 390 12.26 8.13 25.20
CA ILE A 390 12.79 6.97 24.44
C ILE A 390 12.62 5.68 25.26
N GLY A 391 11.96 4.68 24.66
CA GLY A 391 11.67 3.38 25.30
C GLY A 391 10.44 3.40 26.21
N THR A 392 9.65 4.47 26.21
CA THR A 392 8.32 4.48 26.84
C THR A 392 7.27 3.91 25.91
N ASP A 393 6.20 3.33 26.46
CA ASP A 393 5.05 2.82 25.69
C ASP A 393 4.48 3.86 24.70
N LYS A 394 4.50 5.14 25.09
CA LYS A 394 4.03 6.24 24.25
C LYS A 394 4.96 6.44 23.05
N TRP A 395 6.26 6.43 23.26
CA TRP A 395 7.27 6.54 22.22
C TRP A 395 7.18 5.36 21.25
N ASP A 396 7.14 4.13 21.78
CA ASP A 396 7.11 2.91 20.99
C ASP A 396 5.86 2.86 20.09
N LYS A 397 4.68 3.20 20.63
CA LYS A 397 3.43 3.29 19.84
C LYS A 397 3.51 4.30 18.71
N VAL A 398 4.05 5.50 18.97
CA VAL A 398 4.12 6.55 17.94
C VAL A 398 5.17 6.22 16.89
N THR A 399 6.32 5.70 17.30
CA THR A 399 7.36 5.28 16.35
C THR A 399 6.93 4.09 15.50
N GLU A 400 6.17 3.15 16.05
CA GLU A 400 5.55 2.05 15.28
C GLU A 400 4.58 2.59 14.22
N ILE A 401 3.74 3.59 14.58
CA ILE A 401 2.85 4.24 13.60
C ILE A 401 3.66 4.88 12.48
N VAL A 402 4.76 5.57 12.81
CA VAL A 402 5.59 6.25 11.81
C VAL A 402 6.29 5.23 10.91
N ASP A 403 6.89 4.20 11.47
CA ASP A 403 7.62 3.16 10.73
C ASP A 403 6.70 2.39 9.77
N SER A 404 5.48 2.09 10.22
CA SER A 404 4.52 1.29 9.45
C SER A 404 3.79 2.07 8.35
N ASN A 405 3.72 3.41 8.43
CA ASN A 405 2.84 4.20 7.55
C ASN A 405 3.54 5.30 6.74
N PHE A 406 4.81 5.63 7.03
CA PHE A 406 5.50 6.72 6.33
C PHE A 406 6.81 6.25 5.72
N TYR A 407 6.94 6.39 4.41
CA TYR A 407 8.07 5.92 3.62
C TYR A 407 8.80 7.09 2.98
N PHE A 408 10.12 7.09 3.01
CA PHE A 408 10.95 8.16 2.44
C PHE A 408 11.69 7.63 1.23
N ILE A 409 11.40 8.21 0.06
CA ILE A 409 12.08 7.89 -1.19
C ILE A 409 13.42 8.65 -1.18
N GLU A 410 14.52 7.93 -1.08
CA GLU A 410 15.87 8.46 -1.11
C GLU A 410 16.60 8.00 -2.36
N ASN A 411 16.53 8.83 -3.39
CA ASN A 411 17.23 8.59 -4.65
C ASN A 411 18.51 9.44 -4.72
N GLU A 412 19.57 8.92 -5.36
CA GLU A 412 20.77 9.71 -5.66
C GLU A 412 20.44 10.91 -6.57
N ARG A 413 19.54 10.68 -7.52
CA ARG A 413 18.97 11.74 -8.36
C ARG A 413 17.45 11.71 -8.24
N TYR A 414 16.89 12.87 -7.96
CA TYR A 414 15.43 13.02 -7.92
C TYR A 414 14.95 13.42 -9.32
N ASP A 415 14.56 12.45 -10.12
CA ASP A 415 13.81 12.66 -11.36
C ASP A 415 12.41 12.06 -11.21
N LEU A 416 11.47 12.59 -12.00
CA LEU A 416 10.06 12.22 -11.90
C LEU A 416 9.85 10.71 -12.16
N ASP A 417 10.54 10.17 -13.17
CA ASP A 417 10.39 8.76 -13.55
C ASP A 417 10.76 7.82 -12.41
N SER A 418 11.91 8.07 -11.79
CA SER A 418 12.37 7.26 -10.67
C SER A 418 11.48 7.43 -9.43
N VAL A 419 10.95 8.64 -9.17
CA VAL A 419 10.02 8.88 -8.07
C VAL A 419 8.69 8.14 -8.30
N LEU A 420 8.11 8.24 -9.50
CA LEU A 420 6.87 7.54 -9.82
C LEU A 420 7.03 6.02 -9.85
N ALA A 421 8.15 5.52 -10.39
CA ALA A 421 8.46 4.09 -10.37
C ALA A 421 8.57 3.56 -8.93
N LYS A 422 9.28 4.28 -8.05
CA LYS A 422 9.39 3.92 -6.63
C LYS A 422 8.04 4.09 -5.90
N GLY A 423 7.25 5.08 -6.26
CA GLY A 423 5.87 5.25 -5.81
C GLY A 423 5.01 4.04 -6.18
N ALA A 424 5.07 3.58 -7.43
CA ALA A 424 4.35 2.39 -7.90
C ALA A 424 4.78 1.11 -7.14
N GLU A 425 6.08 0.95 -6.90
CA GLU A 425 6.57 -0.15 -6.06
C GLU A 425 5.99 -0.08 -4.65
N LEU A 426 5.96 1.12 -4.03
CA LEU A 426 5.40 1.32 -2.70
C LEU A 426 3.88 1.13 -2.66
N VAL A 427 3.15 1.47 -3.74
CA VAL A 427 1.74 1.10 -3.86
C VAL A 427 1.59 -0.42 -3.83
N LYS A 428 2.29 -1.14 -4.69
CA LYS A 428 2.20 -2.60 -4.80
C LYS A 428 2.63 -3.32 -3.52
N ARG A 429 3.77 -2.91 -2.91
CA ARG A 429 4.37 -3.61 -1.78
C ARG A 429 3.89 -3.15 -0.40
N LYS A 430 3.52 -1.87 -0.27
CA LYS A 430 3.17 -1.26 1.04
C LYS A 430 1.77 -0.67 1.08
N GLY A 431 1.09 -0.57 -0.06
CA GLY A 431 -0.27 -0.07 -0.15
C GLY A 431 -0.39 1.43 0.14
N ILE A 432 0.61 2.25 -0.22
CA ILE A 432 0.48 3.70 0.00
C ILE A 432 -0.76 4.26 -0.71
N LYS A 433 -1.43 5.18 -0.04
CA LYS A 433 -2.57 5.95 -0.56
C LYS A 433 -2.24 7.41 -0.84
N CYS A 434 -1.06 7.88 -0.43
CA CYS A 434 -0.60 9.23 -0.70
C CYS A 434 0.87 9.24 -1.12
N LEU A 435 1.19 10.05 -2.14
CA LEU A 435 2.56 10.37 -2.56
C LEU A 435 2.77 11.88 -2.46
N VAL A 436 3.77 12.31 -1.70
CA VAL A 436 4.15 13.73 -1.56
C VAL A 436 5.40 14.02 -2.36
N ILE A 437 5.38 15.04 -3.21
CA ILE A 437 6.53 15.59 -3.94
C ILE A 437 6.82 17.00 -3.40
N ASP A 438 7.91 17.18 -2.66
CA ASP A 438 8.21 18.41 -1.95
C ASP A 438 9.71 18.80 -2.01
N PRO A 439 10.07 19.82 -2.80
CA PRO A 439 9.23 20.52 -3.78
C PRO A 439 9.44 19.98 -5.22
N TYR A 440 8.51 20.32 -6.11
CA TYR A 440 8.53 19.90 -7.51
C TYR A 440 9.78 20.31 -8.26
N ASN A 441 10.30 21.52 -7.99
CA ASN A 441 11.47 22.08 -8.70
C ASN A 441 12.80 21.34 -8.39
N LYS A 442 12.81 20.44 -7.43
CA LYS A 442 13.93 19.55 -7.11
C LYS A 442 13.77 18.15 -7.72
N VAL A 443 12.56 17.81 -8.16
CA VAL A 443 12.26 16.54 -8.84
C VAL A 443 12.09 16.84 -10.34
N LYS A 444 13.16 16.70 -11.11
CA LYS A 444 13.21 17.09 -12.52
C LYS A 444 12.64 16.00 -13.43
N MET A 445 12.12 16.41 -14.57
CA MET A 445 11.76 15.50 -15.65
C MET A 445 12.96 15.30 -16.59
N ASN A 446 13.28 14.06 -16.92
CA ASN A 446 14.33 13.76 -17.88
C ASN A 446 13.91 14.21 -19.29
N GLY A 447 14.85 14.77 -20.05
CA GLY A 447 14.58 15.24 -21.42
C GLY A 447 13.85 16.57 -21.56
N SER A 448 13.48 17.24 -20.46
CA SER A 448 12.73 18.51 -20.51
C SER A 448 13.52 19.71 -21.01
N SER A 449 14.84 19.59 -21.20
CA SER A 449 15.70 20.70 -21.64
C SER A 449 15.42 21.20 -23.06
N ALA A 450 14.76 20.40 -23.90
CA ALA A 450 14.35 20.77 -25.27
C ALA A 450 12.92 21.35 -25.34
N MET A 451 12.17 21.31 -24.24
CA MET A 451 10.78 21.77 -24.17
C MET A 451 10.70 23.22 -23.67
N SER A 452 9.64 23.94 -24.05
CA SER A 452 9.30 25.19 -23.37
C SER A 452 8.93 24.93 -21.90
N ILE A 453 9.03 25.94 -21.04
CA ILE A 453 8.67 25.77 -19.62
C ILE A 453 7.20 25.36 -19.45
N PRO A 454 6.22 25.96 -20.13
CA PRO A 454 4.83 25.53 -20.09
C PRO A 454 4.67 24.04 -20.51
N ASP A 455 5.20 23.65 -21.67
CA ASP A 455 5.07 22.27 -22.16
C ASP A 455 5.68 21.26 -21.20
N ALA A 456 6.88 21.53 -20.68
CA ALA A 456 7.54 20.69 -19.69
C ALA A 456 6.75 20.62 -18.37
N THR A 457 6.08 21.70 -17.98
CA THR A 457 5.22 21.73 -16.79
C THR A 457 3.96 20.89 -17.02
N MET A 458 3.30 21.06 -18.17
CA MET A 458 2.11 20.30 -18.52
C MET A 458 2.41 18.80 -18.59
N GLU A 459 3.50 18.41 -19.25
CA GLU A 459 3.92 16.99 -19.31
C GLU A 459 4.19 16.42 -17.91
N TYR A 460 4.86 17.19 -17.05
CA TYR A 460 5.11 16.79 -15.64
C TYR A 460 3.81 16.54 -14.89
N LEU A 461 2.84 17.45 -15.00
CA LEU A 461 1.55 17.35 -14.30
C LEU A 461 0.68 16.24 -14.88
N THR A 462 0.69 16.05 -16.21
CA THR A 462 -0.02 14.95 -16.88
C THR A 462 0.45 13.58 -16.39
N ARG A 463 1.77 13.41 -16.21
CA ARG A 463 2.33 12.14 -15.69
C ARG A 463 1.96 11.89 -14.23
N ILE A 464 1.89 12.94 -13.42
CA ILE A 464 1.41 12.86 -12.04
C ILE A 464 -0.06 12.47 -12.00
N GLU A 465 -0.88 13.10 -12.85
CA GLU A 465 -2.31 12.78 -12.95
C GLU A 465 -2.53 11.33 -13.39
N ALA A 466 -1.81 10.89 -14.42
CA ALA A 466 -1.88 9.50 -14.89
C ALA A 466 -1.48 8.50 -13.78
N PHE A 467 -0.44 8.81 -13.02
CA PHE A 467 -0.03 8.01 -11.87
C PHE A 467 -1.10 7.96 -10.78
N ALA A 468 -1.65 9.13 -10.40
CA ALA A 468 -2.69 9.24 -9.38
C ALA A 468 -3.92 8.38 -9.75
N LYS A 469 -4.38 8.49 -11.00
CA LYS A 469 -5.52 7.71 -11.53
C LYS A 469 -5.23 6.21 -11.59
N LYS A 470 -4.06 5.84 -12.18
CA LYS A 470 -3.68 4.44 -12.36
C LYS A 470 -3.62 3.66 -11.05
N TYR A 471 -3.11 4.29 -10.00
CA TYR A 471 -2.88 3.62 -8.72
C TYR A 471 -3.90 3.99 -7.63
N ASP A 472 -4.90 4.79 -7.98
CA ASP A 472 -5.91 5.31 -7.04
C ASP A 472 -5.26 5.87 -5.76
N VAL A 473 -4.33 6.81 -5.94
CA VAL A 473 -3.62 7.48 -4.86
C VAL A 473 -3.82 8.99 -4.93
N LEU A 474 -3.76 9.66 -3.79
CA LEU A 474 -3.64 11.11 -3.74
C LEU A 474 -2.19 11.50 -3.96
N VAL A 475 -1.91 12.42 -4.90
CA VAL A 475 -0.58 13.02 -5.04
C VAL A 475 -0.61 14.46 -4.55
N ILE A 476 0.29 14.84 -3.65
CA ILE A 476 0.44 16.21 -3.16
C ILE A 476 1.75 16.78 -3.70
N VAL A 477 1.66 17.85 -4.48
CA VAL A 477 2.82 18.52 -5.09
C VAL A 477 3.03 19.89 -4.46
N VAL A 478 4.15 20.08 -3.79
CA VAL A 478 4.54 21.37 -3.24
C VAL A 478 5.30 22.16 -4.30
N ALA A 479 4.81 23.35 -4.63
CA ALA A 479 5.40 24.20 -5.65
C ALA A 479 5.63 25.62 -5.13
N HIS A 480 6.82 26.15 -5.39
CA HIS A 480 7.17 27.52 -5.01
C HIS A 480 6.72 28.51 -6.07
N PRO A 481 6.17 29.68 -5.70
CA PRO A 481 5.92 30.75 -6.64
C PRO A 481 7.24 31.28 -7.21
N THR A 482 7.15 31.95 -8.37
CA THR A 482 8.24 32.75 -8.92
C THR A 482 8.56 33.93 -8.00
N LYS A 483 9.63 34.66 -8.31
CA LYS A 483 9.96 35.87 -7.52
C LYS A 483 8.77 36.83 -7.51
N MET A 484 8.29 37.09 -6.30
CA MET A 484 7.23 38.09 -6.08
C MET A 484 7.87 39.41 -5.63
N TYR A 485 7.36 40.48 -6.15
CA TYR A 485 7.83 41.82 -5.83
C TYR A 485 6.95 42.42 -4.72
N LYS A 486 7.57 43.19 -3.85
CA LYS A 486 6.83 44.01 -2.89
C LYS A 486 6.18 45.15 -3.61
N LYS A 487 4.96 45.50 -3.25
CA LYS A 487 4.28 46.73 -3.65
C LYS A 487 4.96 47.95 -3.01
N ASP A 488 4.62 49.14 -3.48
CA ASP A 488 5.15 50.40 -2.95
C ASP A 488 4.83 50.60 -1.46
N ASP A 489 3.73 50.01 -0.97
CA ASP A 489 3.32 50.00 0.43
C ASP A 489 4.06 48.95 1.28
N GLY A 490 5.00 48.20 0.69
CA GLY A 490 5.76 47.16 1.35
C GLY A 490 5.04 45.82 1.48
N THR A 491 3.77 45.70 1.07
CA THR A 491 3.01 44.44 1.03
C THR A 491 3.38 43.60 -0.18
N MET A 492 3.09 42.30 -0.13
CA MET A 492 3.17 41.37 -1.27
C MET A 492 1.79 40.83 -1.58
N ASP A 493 1.50 40.66 -2.86
CA ASP A 493 0.31 39.93 -3.26
C ASP A 493 0.38 38.48 -2.76
N GLU A 494 -0.77 37.92 -2.43
CA GLU A 494 -0.83 36.48 -2.12
C GLU A 494 -0.51 35.68 -3.39
N PRO A 495 0.38 34.65 -3.29
CA PRO A 495 0.62 33.80 -4.42
C PRO A 495 -0.65 33.07 -4.83
N THR A 496 -0.83 32.95 -6.13
CA THR A 496 -1.86 32.10 -6.75
C THR A 496 -1.18 30.94 -7.48
N MET A 497 -1.94 30.03 -8.05
CA MET A 497 -1.38 28.96 -8.88
C MET A 497 -0.70 29.53 -10.13
N TYR A 498 -1.15 30.67 -10.66
CA TYR A 498 -0.52 31.39 -11.77
C TYR A 498 0.86 31.98 -11.40
N SER A 499 1.12 32.15 -10.12
CA SER A 499 2.42 32.64 -9.64
C SER A 499 3.52 31.58 -9.65
N ILE A 500 3.19 30.31 -9.84
CA ILE A 500 4.15 29.21 -9.91
C ILE A 500 4.85 29.26 -11.28
N LYS A 501 6.13 28.84 -11.35
CA LYS A 501 6.84 28.73 -12.61
C LYS A 501 6.19 27.69 -13.53
N GLY A 502 5.76 28.10 -14.70
CA GLY A 502 4.90 27.34 -15.60
C GLY A 502 3.47 27.91 -15.65
N GLY A 503 3.11 28.76 -14.72
CA GLY A 503 1.93 29.64 -14.80
C GLY A 503 0.58 28.94 -14.86
N GLY A 504 -0.17 29.15 -15.96
CA GLY A 504 -1.53 28.66 -16.18
C GLY A 504 -1.67 27.14 -16.12
N GLU A 505 -0.64 26.40 -16.52
CA GLU A 505 -0.63 24.94 -16.55
C GLU A 505 -0.90 24.35 -15.17
N TRP A 506 -0.41 24.97 -14.10
CA TRP A 506 -0.71 24.55 -12.74
C TRP A 506 -2.18 24.68 -12.38
N TYR A 507 -2.79 25.80 -12.80
CA TYR A 507 -4.22 26.00 -12.58
C TYR A 507 -5.05 25.04 -13.42
N ASP A 508 -4.68 24.85 -14.67
CA ASP A 508 -5.47 24.04 -15.61
C ASP A 508 -5.41 22.55 -15.25
N ALA A 509 -4.23 22.02 -15.00
CA ALA A 509 -4.04 20.59 -14.75
C ALA A 509 -4.44 20.13 -13.33
N SER A 510 -4.22 20.96 -12.29
CA SER A 510 -4.48 20.54 -10.92
C SER A 510 -5.97 20.33 -10.65
N TYR A 511 -6.30 19.26 -9.93
CA TYR A 511 -7.66 19.09 -9.39
C TYR A 511 -7.93 20.11 -8.29
N HIS A 512 -6.97 20.31 -7.41
CA HIS A 512 -7.08 21.21 -6.28
C HIS A 512 -5.83 22.05 -6.13
N GLY A 513 -6.01 23.25 -5.62
CA GLY A 513 -4.92 24.17 -5.30
C GLY A 513 -5.10 24.75 -3.91
N LEU A 514 -4.06 24.71 -3.10
CA LEU A 514 -4.02 25.27 -1.76
C LEU A 514 -2.90 26.30 -1.65
N LEU A 515 -3.19 27.41 -0.99
CA LEU A 515 -2.20 28.38 -0.56
C LEU A 515 -1.98 28.23 0.95
N VAL A 516 -0.72 28.10 1.37
CA VAL A 516 -0.33 28.20 2.76
C VAL A 516 0.40 29.53 2.98
N HIS A 517 -0.17 30.39 3.80
CA HIS A 517 0.37 31.68 4.14
C HIS A 517 0.56 31.82 5.64
N ARG A 518 1.74 32.28 6.06
CA ARG A 518 2.07 32.52 7.46
C ARG A 518 2.16 34.00 7.71
N ASP A 519 1.33 34.48 8.63
CA ASP A 519 1.43 35.83 9.19
C ASP A 519 2.32 35.80 10.44
N TYR A 520 3.52 36.35 10.30
CA TYR A 520 4.49 36.36 11.41
C TYR A 520 4.14 37.40 12.48
N ASN A 521 3.41 38.45 12.13
CA ASN A 521 3.01 39.48 13.08
C ASN A 521 1.93 38.95 14.04
N ASN A 522 0.91 38.31 13.48
CA ASN A 522 -0.22 37.75 14.24
C ASN A 522 0.04 36.31 14.69
N LYS A 523 1.16 35.70 14.32
CA LYS A 523 1.52 34.29 14.61
C LYS A 523 0.45 33.29 14.17
N THR A 524 -0.22 33.61 13.05
CA THR A 524 -1.28 32.76 12.46
C THR A 524 -0.83 32.15 11.15
N VAL A 525 -1.48 31.06 10.77
CA VAL A 525 -1.33 30.40 9.48
C VAL A 525 -2.70 30.37 8.82
N LYS A 526 -2.77 30.87 7.61
CA LYS A 526 -3.94 30.81 6.74
C LYS A 526 -3.73 29.73 5.69
N VAL A 527 -4.72 28.89 5.50
CA VAL A 527 -4.79 27.97 4.38
C VAL A 527 -6.00 28.36 3.54
N LYS A 528 -5.76 28.69 2.28
CA LYS A 528 -6.78 29.13 1.35
C LYS A 528 -6.95 28.14 0.22
N VAL A 529 -8.18 27.82 -0.11
CA VAL A 529 -8.54 27.00 -1.27
C VAL A 529 -8.48 27.85 -2.54
N LEU A 530 -7.43 27.69 -3.33
CA LEU A 530 -7.27 28.43 -4.60
C LEU A 530 -8.08 27.82 -5.73
N LYS A 531 -8.26 26.51 -5.71
CA LYS A 531 -9.02 25.75 -6.69
C LYS A 531 -9.57 24.48 -6.07
N VAL A 532 -10.83 24.19 -6.34
CA VAL A 532 -11.45 22.89 -6.18
C VAL A 532 -12.22 22.56 -7.44
N LYS A 533 -11.96 21.37 -8.04
CA LYS A 533 -12.58 20.97 -9.30
C LYS A 533 -14.04 20.51 -9.13
N PHE A 534 -14.33 19.82 -8.01
CA PHE A 534 -15.65 19.28 -7.72
C PHE A 534 -16.27 20.01 -6.53
N GLN A 535 -17.43 20.63 -6.73
CA GLN A 535 -18.10 21.49 -5.73
C GLN A 535 -18.40 20.80 -4.40
N ASN A 536 -18.62 19.47 -4.43
CA ASN A 536 -18.86 18.68 -3.22
C ASN A 536 -17.60 18.50 -2.35
N LEU A 537 -16.42 18.78 -2.87
CA LEU A 537 -15.14 18.63 -2.14
C LEU A 537 -14.67 19.90 -1.46
N GLY A 538 -15.30 21.04 -1.73
CA GLY A 538 -14.92 22.27 -1.07
C GLY A 538 -15.41 23.53 -1.78
N GLU A 539 -14.98 24.67 -1.24
CA GLU A 539 -15.38 25.99 -1.70
C GLU A 539 -14.16 26.79 -2.17
N ASN A 540 -14.19 27.26 -3.43
CA ASN A 540 -13.14 28.10 -4.01
C ASN A 540 -13.03 29.42 -3.24
N GLN A 541 -11.79 29.84 -2.93
CA GLN A 541 -11.43 31.04 -2.19
C GLN A 541 -11.76 30.99 -0.69
N ALA A 542 -12.34 29.91 -0.18
CA ALA A 542 -12.55 29.74 1.26
C ALA A 542 -11.21 29.64 2.01
N GLU A 543 -11.20 30.09 3.24
CA GLU A 543 -10.01 30.22 4.07
C GLU A 543 -10.21 29.56 5.43
N ALA A 544 -9.20 28.82 5.88
CA ALA A 544 -9.09 28.29 7.23
C ALA A 544 -7.91 28.94 7.96
N HIS A 545 -8.13 29.33 9.21
CA HIS A 545 -7.14 30.02 10.00
C HIS A 545 -6.71 29.18 11.20
N PHE A 546 -5.39 29.22 11.49
CA PHE A 546 -4.79 28.40 12.55
C PHE A 546 -3.77 29.20 13.35
N LYS A 547 -3.59 28.77 14.60
CA LYS A 547 -2.35 28.98 15.34
C LYS A 547 -1.46 27.76 15.24
N TRP A 548 -0.20 27.98 14.99
CA TRP A 548 0.77 26.87 14.97
C TRP A 548 1.28 26.59 16.39
N ASP A 549 1.07 25.35 16.86
CA ASP A 549 1.58 24.93 18.16
C ASP A 549 3.03 24.48 18.01
N HIS A 550 3.94 25.18 18.66
CA HIS A 550 5.37 24.91 18.59
C HIS A 550 5.81 23.67 19.38
N VAL A 551 4.96 23.13 20.27
CA VAL A 551 5.27 21.92 21.05
C VAL A 551 4.96 20.67 20.22
N SER A 552 3.77 20.53 19.75
CA SER A 552 3.34 19.38 18.95
C SER A 552 3.65 19.54 17.45
N GLY A 553 3.90 20.75 16.98
CA GLY A 553 4.00 21.08 15.54
C GLY A 553 2.67 20.99 14.83
N ASN A 554 1.53 20.96 15.53
CA ASN A 554 0.20 20.88 14.96
C ASN A 554 -0.42 22.27 14.72
N TYR A 555 -1.56 22.27 14.07
CA TYR A 555 -2.37 23.42 13.75
C TYR A 555 -3.62 23.41 14.65
N ILE A 556 -3.79 24.48 15.41
CA ILE A 556 -4.98 24.66 16.28
C ILE A 556 -5.91 25.61 15.53
N PRO A 557 -7.19 25.26 15.29
CA PRO A 557 -8.15 26.15 14.67
C PRO A 557 -8.19 27.51 15.37
N HIS A 558 -8.14 28.55 14.58
CA HIS A 558 -8.22 29.91 15.07
C HIS A 558 -9.40 30.60 14.39
N GLU A 559 -10.47 30.84 15.15
CA GLU A 559 -11.57 31.62 14.67
C GLU A 559 -11.08 33.05 14.44
N GLN A 560 -11.23 33.58 13.21
CA GLN A 560 -11.21 35.01 13.04
C GLN A 560 -12.33 35.56 13.92
N LEU A 561 -11.98 36.42 14.85
CA LEU A 561 -12.98 37.32 15.43
C LEU A 561 -13.69 37.95 14.23
N LYS A 562 -14.97 37.56 14.00
CA LYS A 562 -15.82 38.34 13.12
C LYS A 562 -15.59 39.78 13.57
N VAL A 563 -15.04 40.60 12.69
CA VAL A 563 -15.06 42.07 12.93
C VAL A 563 -16.54 42.34 13.13
N ASN A 564 -16.94 42.58 14.37
CA ASN A 564 -18.30 42.97 14.65
C ASN A 564 -18.51 44.20 13.79
N GLU A 565 -19.30 44.03 12.73
CA GLU A 565 -19.87 45.18 12.04
C GLU A 565 -20.47 46.04 13.12
N MET A 566 -19.98 47.26 13.27
CA MET A 566 -20.45 48.13 14.31
C MET A 566 -21.95 48.35 14.08
N PRO A 567 -22.79 48.43 15.16
CA PRO A 567 -24.25 48.47 15.05
C PRO A 567 -24.81 49.59 14.14
N TRP A 568 -23.96 50.49 13.69
CA TRP A 568 -24.31 51.58 12.79
C TRP A 568 -23.91 51.38 11.32
N GLU A 569 -23.38 50.21 10.96
CA GLU A 569 -23.03 49.84 9.58
C GLU A 569 -24.10 48.92 8.94
N SER A 570 -25.22 48.66 9.60
CA SER A 570 -26.38 47.94 9.10
C SER A 570 -27.44 48.86 8.48
#